data_340102ff191d83a5febde09ef2be9a78
#
_entry.id   340102ff191d83a5febde09ef2be9a78
#
_cell.length_a   1.000
_cell.length_b   1.000
_cell.length_c   1.000
_cell.angle_alpha   90.00
_cell.angle_beta   90.00
_cell.angle_gamma   90.00
#
_symmetry.space_group_name_H-M   'P 1'
#
loop_
_entity.id
_entity.type
_entity.pdbx_description
1 polymer ?
#
loop_
_entity_poly.entity_id
_entity_poly.type
_entity_poly.pdbx_seq_one_letter_code
_entity_poly.pdbx_strand_id
1 'polypeptide(L)'
;MRGRMSDAKSYAEPVAIDGLMVGATVGKVLESQHADYQAGDWVLAYKGWETHSVVNGDTLIKLNPDLAPVSYALGILGMPGFTAYMGLLDIGQPKEDDTLVVAAATGPVGATVAQIGKLKGCRVVAIAGGEEKCQYARENLNVDACIDHKADNFAEQLAEACPQGIDIYFENVGGKVFDGVMPLLNTGARIPVCGLVSQYNNTALPDGPDRLSQLMGTILVKRLTIKGFIIFDDYAHRYPEFAHDMAKWVGEGQIHYREHAVDGFEQAPQALIDVLEGRNFGKMVVNIK
;
A
#
# COMPACT_ATOMS: atom_id res chain seq x y z
N MET A 1 0.50 2.23 11.36
CA MET A 1 0.45 3.14 12.52
C MET A 1 -0.81 2.96 13.36
N ARG A 2 -2.03 2.97 12.79
CA ARG A 2 -3.27 2.86 13.60
C ARG A 2 -3.29 1.63 14.52
N GLY A 3 -2.88 0.45 14.03
CA GLY A 3 -2.79 -0.77 14.83
C GLY A 3 -1.82 -0.70 16.02
N ARG A 4 -0.92 0.29 16.05
CA ARG A 4 -0.01 0.52 17.18
C ARG A 4 -0.55 1.51 18.21
N MET A 5 -1.74 2.07 17.97
CA MET A 5 -2.41 3.02 18.87
C MET A 5 -3.48 2.34 19.74
N SER A 6 -3.56 1.02 19.73
CA SER A 6 -4.49 0.25 20.55
C SER A 6 -3.76 -0.94 21.17
N ASP A 7 -4.19 -1.33 22.37
CA ASP A 7 -3.64 -2.46 23.13
C ASP A 7 -4.21 -3.81 22.62
N ALA A 8 -4.30 -3.94 21.30
CA ALA A 8 -4.75 -5.16 20.65
C ALA A 8 -3.53 -5.95 20.15
N LYS A 9 -3.58 -7.27 20.25
CA LYS A 9 -2.53 -8.15 19.72
C LYS A 9 -2.34 -7.90 18.23
N SER A 10 -1.13 -7.55 17.82
CA SER A 10 -0.75 -7.25 16.44
C SER A 10 0.64 -7.81 16.15
N TYR A 11 1.09 -7.70 14.89
CA TYR A 11 2.45 -8.03 14.46
C TYR A 11 3.51 -7.06 14.99
N ALA A 12 3.10 -5.97 15.63
CA ALA A 12 4.01 -4.98 16.20
C ALA A 12 3.47 -4.48 17.54
N GLU A 13 4.40 -4.18 18.46
CA GLU A 13 4.07 -3.66 19.79
C GLU A 13 3.34 -2.32 19.71
N PRO A 14 2.36 -2.07 20.61
CA PRO A 14 1.69 -0.79 20.70
C PRO A 14 2.65 0.32 21.13
N VAL A 15 2.37 1.54 20.71
CA VAL A 15 3.08 2.73 21.21
C VAL A 15 2.57 3.02 22.61
N ALA A 16 3.50 3.15 23.58
CA ALA A 16 3.14 3.51 24.93
C ALA A 16 2.49 4.90 24.99
N ILE A 17 1.66 5.14 26.00
CA ILE A 17 1.15 6.50 26.29
C ILE A 17 2.35 7.40 26.56
N ASP A 18 2.33 8.60 26.00
CA ASP A 18 3.45 9.57 26.01
C ASP A 18 4.71 9.08 25.28
N GLY A 19 4.64 7.94 24.59
CA GLY A 19 5.72 7.43 23.77
C GLY A 19 5.78 8.08 22.38
N LEU A 20 6.94 7.98 21.74
CA LEU A 20 7.15 8.50 20.41
C LEU A 20 6.33 7.71 19.38
N MET A 21 5.51 8.40 18.59
CA MET A 21 4.75 7.77 17.50
C MET A 21 5.70 7.27 16.41
N VAL A 22 5.53 6.03 16.03
CA VAL A 22 6.35 5.37 15.00
C VAL A 22 6.09 5.90 13.60
N GLY A 23 7.10 5.85 12.75
CA GLY A 23 7.01 6.24 11.34
C GLY A 23 8.37 6.20 10.65
N ALA A 24 8.34 6.11 9.33
CA ALA A 24 9.52 6.31 8.50
C ALA A 24 9.70 7.81 8.22
N THR A 25 10.94 8.26 8.24
CA THR A 25 11.32 9.65 7.96
C THR A 25 12.47 9.71 6.98
N VAL A 26 12.49 10.73 6.14
CA VAL A 26 13.63 11.09 5.31
C VAL A 26 14.16 12.43 5.79
N GLY A 27 15.43 12.51 6.02
CA GLY A 27 16.06 13.72 6.54
C GLY A 27 17.52 13.85 6.13
N LYS A 28 18.10 14.99 6.46
CA LYS A 28 19.54 15.25 6.29
C LYS A 28 20.30 14.99 7.60
N VAL A 29 21.43 14.34 7.47
CA VAL A 29 22.41 14.23 8.55
C VAL A 29 22.95 15.64 8.86
N LEU A 30 22.81 16.07 10.11
CA LEU A 30 23.38 17.33 10.60
C LEU A 30 24.81 17.13 11.10
N GLU A 31 25.02 16.09 11.89
CA GLU A 31 26.32 15.67 12.44
C GLU A 31 26.42 14.15 12.44
N SER A 32 27.61 13.61 12.28
CA SER A 32 27.85 12.17 12.32
C SER A 32 29.19 11.83 12.97
N GLN A 33 29.19 10.78 13.77
CA GLN A 33 30.38 10.07 14.24
C GLN A 33 30.58 8.71 13.55
N HIS A 34 29.64 8.34 12.64
CA HIS A 34 29.68 7.08 11.92
C HIS A 34 30.49 7.23 10.62
N ALA A 35 31.33 6.23 10.30
CA ALA A 35 32.26 6.31 9.17
C ALA A 35 31.57 6.49 7.80
N ASP A 36 30.36 5.94 7.63
CA ASP A 36 29.67 5.93 6.34
C ASP A 36 28.79 7.18 6.10
N TYR A 37 28.66 8.07 7.10
CA TYR A 37 27.79 9.24 7.01
C TYR A 37 28.51 10.53 7.34
N GLN A 38 28.16 11.59 6.63
CA GLN A 38 28.62 12.95 6.88
C GLN A 38 27.47 13.95 6.87
N ALA A 39 27.69 15.14 7.41
CA ALA A 39 26.73 16.23 7.35
C ALA A 39 26.32 16.53 5.90
N GLY A 40 25.01 16.65 5.66
CA GLY A 40 24.41 16.87 4.36
C GLY A 40 23.94 15.60 3.65
N ASP A 41 24.35 14.41 4.06
CA ASP A 41 23.83 13.15 3.51
C ASP A 41 22.32 13.02 3.74
N TRP A 42 21.60 12.53 2.73
CA TRP A 42 20.21 12.18 2.88
C TRP A 42 20.06 10.73 3.34
N VAL A 43 19.17 10.51 4.31
CA VAL A 43 18.95 9.18 4.91
C VAL A 43 17.47 8.89 5.12
N LEU A 44 17.11 7.61 5.00
CA LEU A 44 15.86 7.06 5.49
C LEU A 44 16.08 6.45 6.87
N ALA A 45 15.20 6.79 7.81
CA ALA A 45 15.17 6.26 9.17
C ALA A 45 13.77 5.78 9.55
N TYR A 46 13.68 4.83 10.48
CA TYR A 46 12.41 4.33 11.05
C TYR A 46 12.26 4.74 12.52
N LYS A 47 12.70 5.97 12.84
CA LYS A 47 12.73 6.47 14.21
C LYS A 47 11.36 6.88 14.74
N GLY A 48 10.59 7.61 13.97
CA GLY A 48 9.25 8.08 14.35
C GLY A 48 9.01 9.55 14.07
N TRP A 49 7.99 10.11 14.73
CA TRP A 49 7.56 11.49 14.54
C TRP A 49 8.41 12.44 15.38
N GLU A 50 9.51 12.86 14.82
CA GLU A 50 10.45 13.80 15.43
C GLU A 50 10.92 14.82 14.38
N THR A 51 11.19 16.04 14.82
CA THR A 51 11.82 17.05 13.95
C THR A 51 13.31 16.81 13.79
N HIS A 52 13.94 16.30 14.86
CA HIS A 52 15.36 15.92 14.91
C HIS A 52 15.48 14.64 15.74
N SER A 53 16.38 13.77 15.38
CA SER A 53 16.65 12.55 16.13
C SER A 53 18.11 12.14 16.11
N VAL A 54 18.51 11.46 17.16
CA VAL A 54 19.80 10.76 17.21
C VAL A 54 19.54 9.29 16.96
N VAL A 55 20.23 8.74 15.96
CA VAL A 55 20.03 7.36 15.50
C VAL A 55 21.36 6.63 15.34
N ASN A 56 21.32 5.30 15.50
CA ASN A 56 22.47 4.47 15.17
C ASN A 56 22.64 4.42 13.64
N GLY A 57 23.81 4.78 13.12
CA GLY A 57 24.13 4.79 11.71
C GLY A 57 23.89 3.45 11.00
N ASP A 58 24.14 2.32 11.71
CA ASP A 58 23.91 0.96 11.15
C ASP A 58 22.45 0.68 10.78
N THR A 59 21.50 1.49 11.30
CA THR A 59 20.05 1.33 11.01
C THR A 59 19.54 2.27 9.92
N LEU A 60 20.40 3.15 9.40
CA LEU A 60 20.05 4.11 8.37
C LEU A 60 20.23 3.54 6.97
N ILE A 61 19.45 4.06 6.04
CA ILE A 61 19.65 3.80 4.60
C ILE A 61 20.04 5.12 3.95
N LYS A 62 21.24 5.17 3.37
CA LYS A 62 21.72 6.35 2.63
C LYS A 62 20.96 6.48 1.32
N LEU A 63 20.48 7.68 1.03
CA LEU A 63 19.72 8.00 -0.17
C LEU A 63 20.56 8.85 -1.13
N ASN A 64 20.40 8.59 -2.43
CA ASN A 64 21.02 9.41 -3.46
C ASN A 64 19.96 10.34 -4.09
N PRO A 65 20.01 11.66 -3.84
CA PRO A 65 19.04 12.63 -4.37
C PRO A 65 19.12 12.81 -5.90
N ASP A 66 20.22 12.38 -6.53
CA ASP A 66 20.40 12.49 -7.97
C ASP A 66 19.63 11.40 -8.74
N LEU A 67 19.22 10.33 -8.07
CA LEU A 67 18.48 9.21 -8.69
C LEU A 67 16.97 9.46 -8.71
N ALA A 68 16.41 10.03 -7.64
CA ALA A 68 14.99 10.33 -7.51
C ALA A 68 14.76 11.32 -6.35
N PRO A 69 13.60 11.98 -6.29
CA PRO A 69 13.20 12.72 -5.10
C PRO A 69 13.31 11.86 -3.85
N VAL A 70 14.00 12.36 -2.83
CA VAL A 70 14.29 11.56 -1.61
C VAL A 70 13.03 11.10 -0.88
N SER A 71 11.92 11.82 -1.02
CA SER A 71 10.61 11.43 -0.48
C SER A 71 10.09 10.11 -1.04
N TYR A 72 10.53 9.71 -2.25
CA TYR A 72 10.15 8.42 -2.86
C TYR A 72 10.58 7.22 -2.02
N ALA A 73 11.59 7.37 -1.16
CA ALA A 73 11.98 6.36 -0.18
C ALA A 73 10.91 6.09 0.90
N LEU A 74 9.94 7.01 1.08
CA LEU A 74 8.78 6.81 1.96
C LEU A 74 7.61 6.10 1.24
N GLY A 75 7.72 5.89 -0.05
CA GLY A 75 6.64 5.40 -0.90
C GLY A 75 7.09 4.38 -1.94
N ILE A 76 7.18 4.84 -3.20
CA ILE A 76 7.40 3.97 -4.37
C ILE A 76 8.74 3.24 -4.34
N LEU A 77 9.80 3.86 -3.85
CA LEU A 77 11.14 3.27 -3.69
C LEU A 77 11.39 2.75 -2.26
N GLY A 78 10.37 2.70 -1.42
CA GLY A 78 10.43 2.25 -0.04
C GLY A 78 9.45 1.13 0.28
N MET A 79 9.06 1.03 1.56
CA MET A 79 8.22 -0.04 2.08
C MET A 79 6.89 -0.22 1.30
N PRO A 80 6.13 0.82 0.94
CA PRO A 80 4.88 0.63 0.19
C PRO A 80 5.09 0.06 -1.21
N GLY A 81 6.11 0.53 -1.94
CA GLY A 81 6.48 -0.03 -3.24
C GLY A 81 6.93 -1.49 -3.13
N PHE A 82 7.76 -1.79 -2.13
CA PHE A 82 8.21 -3.16 -1.86
C PHE A 82 7.05 -4.10 -1.51
N THR A 83 6.09 -3.61 -0.71
CA THR A 83 4.86 -4.35 -0.39
C THR A 83 4.04 -4.67 -1.65
N ALA A 84 3.87 -3.70 -2.53
CA ALA A 84 3.17 -3.89 -3.79
C ALA A 84 3.87 -4.92 -4.69
N TYR A 85 5.19 -4.77 -4.83
CA TYR A 85 6.03 -5.63 -5.66
C TYR A 85 5.97 -7.08 -5.20
N MET A 86 6.27 -7.36 -3.93
CA MET A 86 6.29 -8.73 -3.42
C MET A 86 4.89 -9.34 -3.34
N GLY A 87 3.91 -8.58 -2.85
CA GLY A 87 2.53 -9.06 -2.75
C GLY A 87 1.96 -9.45 -4.12
N LEU A 88 2.23 -8.66 -5.15
CA LEU A 88 1.75 -8.97 -6.49
C LEU A 88 2.57 -10.08 -7.15
N LEU A 89 3.91 -9.96 -7.20
CA LEU A 89 4.73 -10.86 -8.00
C LEU A 89 4.92 -12.23 -7.34
N ASP A 90 5.05 -12.31 -6.02
CA ASP A 90 5.30 -13.57 -5.31
C ASP A 90 4.00 -14.30 -4.92
N ILE A 91 2.99 -13.56 -4.46
CA ILE A 91 1.72 -14.15 -4.02
C ILE A 91 0.67 -14.11 -5.13
N GLY A 92 0.49 -12.95 -5.77
CA GLY A 92 -0.45 -12.76 -6.88
C GLY A 92 -0.05 -13.53 -8.13
N GLN A 93 1.24 -13.61 -8.44
CA GLN A 93 1.81 -14.33 -9.59
C GLN A 93 1.08 -13.99 -10.91
N PRO A 94 1.06 -12.71 -11.31
CA PRO A 94 0.31 -12.25 -12.47
C PRO A 94 0.80 -12.91 -13.75
N LYS A 95 -0.14 -13.30 -14.60
CA LYS A 95 0.10 -13.80 -15.94
C LYS A 95 -0.51 -12.85 -16.96
N GLU A 96 -0.05 -12.93 -18.18
CA GLU A 96 -0.68 -12.24 -19.30
C GLU A 96 -2.17 -12.64 -19.39
N ASP A 97 -3.03 -11.65 -19.62
CA ASP A 97 -4.50 -11.75 -19.67
C ASP A 97 -5.21 -12.06 -18.34
N ASP A 98 -4.49 -12.24 -17.20
CA ASP A 98 -5.17 -12.31 -15.90
C ASP A 98 -5.97 -11.02 -15.64
N THR A 99 -7.15 -11.13 -15.08
CA THR A 99 -7.90 -10.00 -14.53
C THR A 99 -7.43 -9.73 -13.10
N LEU A 100 -6.70 -8.61 -12.92
CA LEU A 100 -6.25 -8.11 -11.62
C LEU A 100 -7.22 -7.03 -11.12
N VAL A 101 -7.83 -7.25 -9.98
CA VAL A 101 -8.57 -6.22 -9.23
C VAL A 101 -7.73 -5.73 -8.06
N VAL A 102 -7.61 -4.43 -7.90
CA VAL A 102 -6.85 -3.81 -6.79
C VAL A 102 -7.69 -2.81 -6.02
N ALA A 103 -7.78 -3.01 -4.70
CA ALA A 103 -8.48 -2.11 -3.80
C ALA A 103 -7.56 -0.96 -3.32
N ALA A 104 -8.15 0.20 -2.98
CA ALA A 104 -7.43 1.43 -2.64
C ALA A 104 -6.40 1.82 -3.72
N ALA A 105 -6.80 1.75 -4.98
CA ALA A 105 -5.93 1.79 -6.16
C ALA A 105 -5.19 3.11 -6.37
N THR A 106 -5.55 4.20 -5.69
CA THR A 106 -4.83 5.48 -5.76
C THR A 106 -3.93 5.75 -4.55
N GLY A 107 -3.87 4.80 -3.61
CA GLY A 107 -2.89 4.81 -2.52
C GLY A 107 -1.52 4.29 -2.98
N PRO A 108 -0.47 4.47 -2.15
CA PRO A 108 0.91 4.16 -2.56
C PRO A 108 1.13 2.68 -2.92
N VAL A 109 0.46 1.75 -2.23
CA VAL A 109 0.54 0.32 -2.57
C VAL A 109 -0.34 0.01 -3.79
N GLY A 110 -1.62 0.41 -3.75
CA GLY A 110 -2.59 0.07 -4.80
C GLY A 110 -2.22 0.63 -6.17
N ALA A 111 -1.72 1.89 -6.23
CA ALA A 111 -1.28 2.50 -7.49
C ALA A 111 -0.05 1.78 -8.08
N THR A 112 0.85 1.31 -7.23
CA THR A 112 2.00 0.54 -7.66
C THR A 112 1.59 -0.84 -8.18
N VAL A 113 0.70 -1.55 -7.46
CA VAL A 113 0.14 -2.84 -7.89
C VAL A 113 -0.54 -2.73 -9.26
N ALA A 114 -1.39 -1.71 -9.43
CA ALA A 114 -2.09 -1.49 -10.70
C ALA A 114 -1.14 -1.37 -11.87
N GLN A 115 -0.09 -0.56 -11.74
CA GLN A 115 0.88 -0.32 -12.80
C GLN A 115 1.79 -1.52 -13.05
N ILE A 116 2.26 -2.22 -12.01
CA ILE A 116 3.00 -3.47 -12.21
C ILE A 116 2.12 -4.50 -12.91
N GLY A 117 0.83 -4.60 -12.57
CA GLY A 117 -0.13 -5.45 -13.27
C GLY A 117 -0.19 -5.15 -14.77
N LYS A 118 -0.24 -3.86 -15.14
CA LYS A 118 -0.18 -3.44 -16.56
C LYS A 118 1.14 -3.84 -17.23
N LEU A 119 2.28 -3.67 -16.54
CA LEU A 119 3.59 -4.10 -17.06
C LEU A 119 3.68 -5.63 -17.25
N LYS A 120 2.86 -6.40 -16.51
CA LYS A 120 2.79 -7.87 -16.64
C LYS A 120 1.72 -8.36 -17.61
N GLY A 121 1.04 -7.45 -18.34
CA GLY A 121 0.03 -7.79 -19.33
C GLY A 121 -1.36 -8.11 -18.77
N CYS A 122 -1.62 -7.78 -17.50
CA CYS A 122 -2.93 -7.99 -16.90
C CYS A 122 -3.97 -6.98 -17.43
N ARG A 123 -5.23 -7.43 -17.48
CA ARG A 123 -6.36 -6.53 -17.41
C ARG A 123 -6.50 -6.02 -15.98
N VAL A 124 -6.40 -4.71 -15.76
CA VAL A 124 -6.40 -4.12 -14.41
C VAL A 124 -7.68 -3.34 -14.15
N VAL A 125 -8.45 -3.76 -13.16
CA VAL A 125 -9.63 -3.06 -12.66
C VAL A 125 -9.31 -2.48 -11.29
N ALA A 126 -9.32 -1.17 -11.21
CA ALA A 126 -9.05 -0.41 -9.99
C ALA A 126 -10.33 -0.19 -9.17
N ILE A 127 -10.22 -0.17 -7.85
CA ILE A 127 -11.30 0.26 -6.95
C ILE A 127 -10.77 1.45 -6.13
N ALA A 128 -11.45 2.59 -6.23
CA ALA A 128 -11.07 3.82 -5.51
C ALA A 128 -12.32 4.47 -4.88
N GLY A 129 -12.14 5.57 -4.17
CA GLY A 129 -13.23 6.29 -3.51
C GLY A 129 -13.45 7.67 -4.15
N GLY A 130 -14.50 7.80 -4.95
CA GLY A 130 -14.89 9.02 -5.64
C GLY A 130 -14.38 9.13 -7.08
N GLU A 131 -15.15 9.83 -7.92
CA GLU A 131 -14.88 9.92 -9.36
C GLU A 131 -13.52 10.57 -9.68
N GLU A 132 -13.09 11.57 -8.93
CA GLU A 132 -11.76 12.20 -9.13
C GLU A 132 -10.62 11.18 -9.07
N LYS A 133 -10.66 10.27 -8.09
CA LYS A 133 -9.67 9.20 -7.94
C LYS A 133 -9.79 8.15 -9.03
N CYS A 134 -11.02 7.84 -9.45
CA CYS A 134 -11.26 6.91 -10.56
C CYS A 134 -10.77 7.48 -11.88
N GLN A 135 -11.00 8.75 -12.16
CA GLN A 135 -10.50 9.44 -13.34
C GLN A 135 -8.96 9.41 -13.36
N TYR A 136 -8.32 9.77 -12.25
CA TYR A 136 -6.86 9.70 -12.14
C TYR A 136 -6.32 8.29 -12.40
N ALA A 137 -6.97 7.25 -11.87
CA ALA A 137 -6.53 5.88 -12.11
C ALA A 137 -6.59 5.51 -13.59
N ARG A 138 -7.63 5.91 -14.30
CA ARG A 138 -7.77 5.67 -15.75
C ARG A 138 -6.73 6.44 -16.57
N GLU A 139 -6.51 7.73 -16.25
CA GLU A 139 -5.68 8.62 -17.06
C GLU A 139 -4.19 8.50 -16.76
N ASN A 140 -3.81 8.23 -15.50
CA ASN A 140 -2.43 8.27 -15.07
C ASN A 140 -1.83 6.91 -14.68
N LEU A 141 -2.67 5.94 -14.26
CA LEU A 141 -2.21 4.60 -13.92
C LEU A 141 -2.46 3.58 -15.03
N ASN A 142 -3.05 4.02 -16.14
CA ASN A 142 -3.35 3.21 -17.32
C ASN A 142 -4.16 1.93 -17.01
N VAL A 143 -5.09 2.01 -16.03
CA VAL A 143 -5.97 0.90 -15.71
C VAL A 143 -7.11 0.78 -16.74
N ASP A 144 -7.58 -0.43 -16.96
CA ASP A 144 -8.64 -0.70 -17.96
C ASP A 144 -10.02 -0.22 -17.49
N ALA A 145 -10.26 -0.20 -16.18
CA ALA A 145 -11.45 0.36 -15.56
C ALA A 145 -11.15 0.81 -14.13
N CYS A 146 -11.94 1.77 -13.62
CA CYS A 146 -11.91 2.12 -12.20
C CYS A 146 -13.33 2.29 -11.68
N ILE A 147 -13.64 1.64 -10.55
CA ILE A 147 -14.96 1.58 -9.95
C ILE A 147 -14.95 2.33 -8.62
N ASP A 148 -15.93 3.22 -8.46
CA ASP A 148 -16.12 3.94 -7.18
C ASP A 148 -16.84 3.03 -6.18
N HIS A 149 -16.12 2.61 -5.13
CA HIS A 149 -16.71 1.77 -4.07
C HIS A 149 -17.82 2.46 -3.25
N LYS A 150 -17.99 3.79 -3.40
CA LYS A 150 -19.03 4.56 -2.74
C LYS A 150 -20.34 4.57 -3.51
N ALA A 151 -20.32 4.17 -4.79
CA ALA A 151 -21.53 4.09 -5.62
C ALA A 151 -22.49 3.04 -5.07
N ASP A 152 -23.79 3.31 -5.18
CA ASP A 152 -24.85 2.40 -4.71
C ASP A 152 -24.83 1.07 -5.49
N ASN A 153 -24.53 1.12 -6.79
CA ASN A 153 -24.44 -0.02 -7.69
C ASN A 153 -22.99 -0.53 -7.89
N PHE A 154 -22.12 -0.37 -6.88
CA PHE A 154 -20.71 -0.78 -6.91
C PHE A 154 -20.52 -2.23 -7.38
N ALA A 155 -21.30 -3.18 -6.82
CA ALA A 155 -21.15 -4.60 -7.15
C ALA A 155 -21.50 -4.90 -8.61
N GLU A 156 -22.53 -4.24 -9.16
CA GLU A 156 -22.94 -4.37 -10.56
C GLU A 156 -21.88 -3.81 -11.50
N GLN A 157 -21.39 -2.61 -11.24
CA GLN A 157 -20.30 -2.00 -12.02
C GLN A 157 -19.02 -2.85 -12.00
N LEU A 158 -18.68 -3.44 -10.84
CA LEU A 158 -17.52 -4.31 -10.72
C LEU A 158 -17.70 -5.59 -11.56
N ALA A 159 -18.89 -6.19 -11.54
CA ALA A 159 -19.21 -7.36 -12.35
C ALA A 159 -19.12 -7.06 -13.87
N GLU A 160 -19.64 -5.90 -14.31
CA GLU A 160 -19.53 -5.43 -15.69
C GLU A 160 -18.06 -5.20 -16.11
N ALA A 161 -17.23 -4.67 -15.21
CA ALA A 161 -15.80 -4.44 -15.46
C ALA A 161 -14.97 -5.73 -15.50
N CYS A 162 -15.46 -6.81 -14.87
CA CYS A 162 -14.81 -8.11 -14.78
C CYS A 162 -15.63 -9.23 -15.46
N PRO A 163 -15.93 -9.13 -16.77
CA PRO A 163 -16.84 -10.07 -17.45
C PRO A 163 -16.31 -11.51 -17.50
N GLN A 164 -15.00 -11.70 -17.33
CA GLN A 164 -14.34 -13.01 -17.30
C GLN A 164 -14.00 -13.46 -15.86
N GLY A 165 -14.49 -12.74 -14.86
CA GLY A 165 -14.16 -12.98 -13.45
C GLY A 165 -12.83 -12.35 -13.04
N ILE A 166 -12.35 -12.72 -11.84
CA ILE A 166 -11.16 -12.13 -11.20
C ILE A 166 -10.16 -13.24 -10.90
N ASP A 167 -8.94 -13.12 -11.43
CA ASP A 167 -7.84 -14.06 -11.22
C ASP A 167 -6.94 -13.66 -10.07
N ILE A 168 -6.78 -12.34 -9.86
CA ILE A 168 -6.01 -11.78 -8.75
C ILE A 168 -6.81 -10.66 -8.09
N TYR A 169 -6.98 -10.74 -6.79
CA TYR A 169 -7.50 -9.63 -6.00
C TYR A 169 -6.48 -9.17 -4.96
N PHE A 170 -5.93 -7.97 -5.16
CA PHE A 170 -4.98 -7.40 -4.19
C PHE A 170 -5.75 -6.67 -3.10
N GLU A 171 -5.80 -7.29 -1.92
CA GLU A 171 -6.63 -6.84 -0.80
C GLU A 171 -5.93 -5.82 0.09
N ASN A 172 -6.47 -4.60 0.12
CA ASN A 172 -6.02 -3.50 0.98
C ASN A 172 -7.12 -2.98 1.91
N VAL A 173 -8.39 -3.37 1.72
CA VAL A 173 -9.56 -2.68 2.29
C VAL A 173 -10.42 -3.57 3.16
N GLY A 174 -10.83 -4.75 2.68
CA GLY A 174 -11.82 -5.61 3.35
C GLY A 174 -13.26 -5.11 3.24
N GLY A 175 -14.13 -5.65 4.07
CA GLY A 175 -15.52 -5.23 4.22
C GLY A 175 -16.32 -5.25 2.92
N LYS A 176 -17.13 -4.20 2.67
CA LYS A 176 -18.01 -4.07 1.49
C LYS A 176 -17.27 -4.31 0.16
N VAL A 177 -16.00 -3.91 0.08
CA VAL A 177 -15.22 -4.10 -1.16
C VAL A 177 -14.95 -5.58 -1.39
N PHE A 178 -14.50 -6.30 -0.37
CA PHE A 178 -14.29 -7.74 -0.46
C PHE A 178 -15.60 -8.51 -0.75
N ASP A 179 -16.72 -8.06 -0.16
CA ASP A 179 -18.04 -8.65 -0.39
C ASP A 179 -18.43 -8.58 -1.88
N GLY A 180 -18.12 -7.46 -2.55
CA GLY A 180 -18.39 -7.30 -3.98
C GLY A 180 -17.44 -8.11 -4.88
N VAL A 181 -16.20 -8.32 -4.44
CA VAL A 181 -15.19 -9.07 -5.20
C VAL A 181 -15.42 -10.58 -5.11
N MET A 182 -15.77 -11.09 -3.93
CA MET A 182 -15.83 -12.53 -3.65
C MET A 182 -16.68 -13.35 -4.65
N PRO A 183 -17.87 -12.90 -5.09
CA PRO A 183 -18.68 -13.64 -6.06
C PRO A 183 -18.02 -13.78 -7.43
N LEU A 184 -17.14 -12.83 -7.80
CA LEU A 184 -16.52 -12.73 -9.11
C LEU A 184 -15.19 -13.50 -9.22
N LEU A 185 -14.67 -14.04 -8.11
CA LEU A 185 -13.39 -14.76 -8.11
C LEU A 185 -13.43 -15.99 -9.00
N ASN A 186 -12.42 -16.16 -9.83
CA ASN A 186 -12.21 -17.33 -10.66
C ASN A 186 -11.73 -18.54 -9.85
N THR A 187 -11.84 -19.71 -10.41
CA THR A 187 -11.21 -20.91 -9.86
C THR A 187 -9.69 -20.76 -9.89
N GLY A 188 -9.06 -20.96 -8.73
CA GLY A 188 -7.62 -20.78 -8.56
C GLY A 188 -7.19 -19.31 -8.38
N ALA A 189 -8.12 -18.40 -8.14
CA ALA A 189 -7.77 -17.00 -7.88
C ALA A 189 -6.86 -16.85 -6.67
N ARG A 190 -5.99 -15.84 -6.73
CA ARG A 190 -4.95 -15.56 -5.74
C ARG A 190 -5.25 -14.22 -5.06
N ILE A 191 -5.21 -14.22 -3.73
CA ILE A 191 -5.55 -13.05 -2.91
C ILE A 191 -4.40 -12.72 -1.96
N PRO A 192 -3.45 -11.85 -2.37
CA PRO A 192 -2.52 -11.23 -1.44
C PRO A 192 -3.28 -10.33 -0.45
N VAL A 193 -3.24 -10.66 0.85
CA VAL A 193 -3.86 -9.86 1.90
C VAL A 193 -2.81 -8.92 2.49
N CYS A 194 -2.78 -7.70 1.99
CA CYS A 194 -1.85 -6.65 2.40
C CYS A 194 -2.38 -5.81 3.55
N GLY A 195 -3.68 -5.56 3.60
CA GLY A 195 -4.29 -4.71 4.60
C GLY A 195 -5.81 -4.76 4.59
N LEU A 196 -6.40 -4.27 5.67
CA LEU A 196 -7.84 -4.24 5.90
C LEU A 196 -8.24 -2.85 6.43
N VAL A 197 -7.94 -1.79 5.64
CA VAL A 197 -8.03 -0.40 6.12
C VAL A 197 -9.42 0.00 6.58
N SER A 198 -10.48 -0.60 6.03
CA SER A 198 -11.87 -0.36 6.46
C SER A 198 -12.13 -0.81 7.91
N GLN A 199 -11.28 -1.68 8.45
CA GLN A 199 -11.45 -2.24 9.79
C GLN A 199 -10.51 -1.63 10.83
N TYR A 200 -9.54 -0.79 10.44
CA TYR A 200 -8.52 -0.28 11.35
C TYR A 200 -9.06 0.58 12.50
N ASN A 201 -10.22 1.19 12.33
CA ASN A 201 -10.88 1.98 13.37
C ASN A 201 -11.94 1.21 14.16
N ASN A 202 -12.19 -0.06 13.83
CA ASN A 202 -13.18 -0.86 14.54
C ASN A 202 -12.70 -1.19 15.96
N THR A 203 -13.57 -1.01 16.93
CA THR A 203 -13.36 -1.34 18.34
C THR A 203 -14.05 -2.65 18.76
N ALA A 204 -14.85 -3.22 17.84
CA ALA A 204 -15.55 -4.48 17.99
C ALA A 204 -15.60 -5.20 16.63
N LEU A 205 -16.02 -6.45 16.62
CA LEU A 205 -16.32 -7.15 15.36
C LEU A 205 -17.42 -6.39 14.60
N PRO A 206 -17.36 -6.35 13.25
CA PRO A 206 -18.40 -5.74 12.45
C PRO A 206 -19.77 -6.37 12.73
N ASP A 207 -20.81 -5.55 12.78
CA ASP A 207 -22.18 -6.04 12.85
C ASP A 207 -22.57 -6.76 11.57
N GLY A 208 -23.41 -7.78 11.69
CA GLY A 208 -23.98 -8.51 10.56
C GLY A 208 -23.85 -10.02 10.70
N PRO A 209 -24.32 -10.77 9.69
CA PRO A 209 -24.23 -12.23 9.71
C PRO A 209 -22.76 -12.69 9.65
N ASP A 210 -22.47 -13.78 10.33
CA ASP A 210 -21.20 -14.49 10.20
C ASP A 210 -21.07 -15.03 8.76
N ARG A 211 -20.13 -14.52 8.00
CA ARG A 211 -19.85 -14.93 6.61
C ARG A 211 -18.67 -15.90 6.51
N LEU A 212 -18.08 -16.32 7.62
CA LEU A 212 -16.93 -17.21 7.62
C LEU A 212 -17.23 -18.52 6.88
N SER A 213 -18.38 -19.13 7.14
CA SER A 213 -18.80 -20.37 6.47
C SER A 213 -18.93 -20.20 4.96
N GLN A 214 -19.46 -19.07 4.50
CA GLN A 214 -19.54 -18.73 3.08
C GLN A 214 -18.15 -18.56 2.45
N LEU A 215 -17.26 -17.85 3.13
CA LEU A 215 -15.87 -17.66 2.68
C LEU A 215 -15.15 -19.01 2.58
N MET A 216 -15.23 -19.86 3.62
CA MET A 216 -14.60 -21.18 3.61
C MET A 216 -15.14 -22.07 2.48
N GLY A 217 -16.45 -22.03 2.23
CA GLY A 217 -17.08 -22.73 1.11
C GLY A 217 -16.55 -22.22 -0.24
N THR A 218 -16.43 -20.91 -0.40
CA THR A 218 -15.88 -20.30 -1.62
C THR A 218 -14.42 -20.68 -1.83
N ILE A 219 -13.59 -20.64 -0.78
CA ILE A 219 -12.19 -21.09 -0.83
C ILE A 219 -12.10 -22.54 -1.31
N LEU A 220 -12.92 -23.44 -0.76
CA LEU A 220 -12.92 -24.84 -1.14
C LEU A 220 -13.34 -25.03 -2.59
N VAL A 221 -14.50 -24.49 -2.99
CA VAL A 221 -15.08 -24.72 -4.32
C VAL A 221 -14.25 -24.05 -5.42
N LYS A 222 -13.76 -22.84 -5.18
CA LYS A 222 -12.92 -22.08 -6.11
C LYS A 222 -11.44 -22.41 -6.00
N ARG A 223 -11.03 -23.20 -5.02
CA ARG A 223 -9.60 -23.53 -4.75
C ARG A 223 -8.71 -22.30 -4.65
N LEU A 224 -9.19 -21.30 -3.87
CA LEU A 224 -8.53 -20.01 -3.74
C LEU A 224 -7.21 -20.12 -2.98
N THR A 225 -6.24 -19.31 -3.34
CA THR A 225 -5.05 -19.05 -2.53
C THR A 225 -5.20 -17.69 -1.84
N ILE A 226 -5.32 -17.69 -0.53
CA ILE A 226 -5.39 -16.47 0.28
C ILE A 226 -4.16 -16.45 1.19
N LYS A 227 -3.29 -15.44 1.04
CA LYS A 227 -2.05 -15.35 1.80
C LYS A 227 -1.86 -13.95 2.37
N GLY A 228 -1.80 -13.85 3.71
CA GLY A 228 -1.31 -12.66 4.41
C GLY A 228 0.21 -12.61 4.41
N PHE A 229 0.78 -11.42 4.53
CA PHE A 229 2.22 -11.22 4.61
C PHE A 229 2.58 -9.92 5.33
N ILE A 230 3.74 -9.92 5.98
CA ILE A 230 4.37 -8.72 6.56
C ILE A 230 5.69 -8.52 5.85
N ILE A 231 5.80 -7.40 5.14
CA ILE A 231 6.81 -7.23 4.08
C ILE A 231 8.26 -7.44 4.56
N PHE A 232 8.65 -6.92 5.71
CA PHE A 232 10.02 -7.08 6.19
C PHE A 232 10.27 -8.41 6.90
N ASP A 233 9.24 -9.01 7.51
CA ASP A 233 9.36 -10.32 8.16
C ASP A 233 9.54 -11.43 7.13
N ASP A 234 8.75 -11.36 6.03
CA ASP A 234 8.75 -12.41 5.01
C ASP A 234 9.78 -12.19 3.90
N TYR A 235 10.05 -10.91 3.53
CA TYR A 235 10.71 -10.59 2.26
C TYR A 235 11.92 -9.66 2.37
N ALA A 236 12.39 -9.27 3.57
CA ALA A 236 13.50 -8.31 3.71
C ALA A 236 14.73 -8.71 2.86
N HIS A 237 15.02 -10.00 2.74
CA HIS A 237 16.13 -10.55 1.96
C HIS A 237 16.02 -10.30 0.45
N ARG A 238 14.81 -10.00 -0.07
CA ARG A 238 14.55 -9.71 -1.49
C ARG A 238 14.47 -8.21 -1.80
N TYR A 239 14.72 -7.35 -0.81
CA TYR A 239 14.71 -5.91 -1.02
C TYR A 239 15.62 -5.42 -2.16
N PRO A 240 16.84 -5.97 -2.37
CA PRO A 240 17.70 -5.56 -3.48
C PRO A 240 17.10 -5.84 -4.88
N GLU A 241 16.36 -6.94 -5.05
CA GLU A 241 15.64 -7.27 -6.29
C GLU A 241 14.59 -6.20 -6.60
N PHE A 242 13.75 -5.91 -5.63
CA PHE A 242 12.75 -4.84 -5.73
C PHE A 242 13.38 -3.49 -6.05
N ALA A 243 14.44 -3.10 -5.31
CA ALA A 243 15.07 -1.80 -5.48
C ALA A 243 15.64 -1.63 -6.90
N HIS A 244 16.23 -2.69 -7.47
CA HIS A 244 16.74 -2.70 -8.84
C HIS A 244 15.63 -2.48 -9.87
N ASP A 245 14.59 -3.30 -9.82
CA ASP A 245 13.51 -3.26 -10.80
C ASP A 245 12.69 -1.97 -10.69
N MET A 246 12.37 -1.55 -9.47
CA MET A 246 11.56 -0.37 -9.24
C MET A 246 12.30 0.91 -9.63
N ALA A 247 13.60 1.02 -9.33
CA ALA A 247 14.42 2.15 -9.75
C ALA A 247 14.45 2.27 -11.29
N LYS A 248 14.55 1.14 -11.98
CA LYS A 248 14.46 1.10 -13.44
C LYS A 248 13.11 1.59 -13.94
N TRP A 249 12.00 1.01 -13.48
CA TRP A 249 10.65 1.36 -13.95
C TRP A 249 10.28 2.82 -13.67
N VAL A 250 10.68 3.35 -12.51
CA VAL A 250 10.48 4.76 -12.16
C VAL A 250 11.36 5.66 -13.02
N GLY A 251 12.64 5.31 -13.20
CA GLY A 251 13.59 6.08 -14.02
C GLY A 251 13.23 6.12 -15.51
N GLU A 252 12.61 5.05 -16.03
CA GLU A 252 12.12 4.97 -17.42
C GLU A 252 10.71 5.58 -17.59
N GLY A 253 10.09 6.10 -16.51
CA GLY A 253 8.74 6.67 -16.54
C GLY A 253 7.61 5.64 -16.75
N GLN A 254 7.90 4.36 -16.53
CA GLN A 254 6.91 3.28 -16.68
C GLN A 254 5.95 3.20 -15.48
N ILE A 255 6.35 3.75 -14.33
CA ILE A 255 5.53 3.84 -13.12
C ILE A 255 5.44 5.30 -12.68
N HIS A 256 4.21 5.81 -12.62
CA HIS A 256 3.88 7.13 -12.12
C HIS A 256 3.63 7.08 -10.60
N TYR A 257 4.08 8.10 -9.91
CA TYR A 257 3.95 8.20 -8.47
C TYR A 257 3.39 9.56 -8.05
N ARG A 258 2.44 9.53 -7.12
CA ARG A 258 1.81 10.74 -6.57
C ARG A 258 1.96 10.80 -5.06
N GLU A 259 2.38 11.96 -4.59
CA GLU A 259 2.40 12.32 -3.17
C GLU A 259 1.32 13.35 -2.86
N HIS A 260 0.75 13.25 -1.66
CA HIS A 260 -0.07 14.26 -1.04
C HIS A 260 0.76 14.88 0.08
N ALA A 261 1.45 15.96 -0.23
CA ALA A 261 2.31 16.65 0.72
C ALA A 261 1.52 17.68 1.52
N VAL A 262 1.77 17.72 2.84
CA VAL A 262 1.29 18.77 3.75
C VAL A 262 2.48 19.37 4.49
N ASP A 263 2.44 20.66 4.80
CA ASP A 263 3.54 21.36 5.44
C ASP A 263 3.28 21.55 6.93
N GLY A 264 4.31 21.33 7.74
CA GLY A 264 4.30 21.56 9.19
C GLY A 264 4.17 20.27 10.00
N PHE A 265 5.06 20.11 10.98
CA PHE A 265 5.09 18.93 11.86
C PHE A 265 3.76 18.74 12.63
N GLU A 266 3.13 19.84 13.01
CA GLU A 266 1.84 19.88 13.72
C GLU A 266 0.70 19.28 12.91
N GLN A 267 0.84 19.13 11.57
CA GLN A 267 -0.15 18.52 10.71
C GLN A 267 -0.10 16.97 10.74
N ALA A 268 0.93 16.37 11.32
CA ALA A 268 1.11 14.92 11.28
C ALA A 268 -0.09 14.13 11.87
N PRO A 269 -0.71 14.53 13.01
CA PRO A 269 -1.90 13.85 13.52
C PRO A 269 -3.09 13.94 12.56
N GLN A 270 -3.36 15.13 11.98
CA GLN A 270 -4.44 15.31 11.03
C GLN A 270 -4.20 14.54 9.73
N ALA A 271 -2.97 14.56 9.23
CA ALA A 271 -2.58 13.78 8.05
C ALA A 271 -2.81 12.27 8.23
N LEU A 272 -2.57 11.72 9.45
CA LEU A 272 -2.91 10.33 9.74
C LEU A 272 -4.42 10.08 9.72
N ILE A 273 -5.21 10.98 10.31
CA ILE A 273 -6.68 10.89 10.28
C ILE A 273 -7.17 10.92 8.83
N ASP A 274 -6.64 11.82 8.00
CA ASP A 274 -7.00 11.94 6.59
C ASP A 274 -6.71 10.67 5.78
N VAL A 275 -5.61 9.97 6.09
CA VAL A 275 -5.32 8.64 5.50
C VAL A 275 -6.36 7.61 5.93
N LEU A 276 -6.72 7.55 7.21
CA LEU A 276 -7.68 6.58 7.74
C LEU A 276 -9.11 6.81 7.24
N GLU A 277 -9.45 8.06 6.89
CA GLU A 277 -10.74 8.44 6.33
C GLU A 277 -10.73 8.50 4.79
N GLY A 278 -9.61 8.16 4.16
CA GLY A 278 -9.48 8.12 2.70
C GLY A 278 -9.51 9.50 2.02
N ARG A 279 -9.21 10.58 2.77
CA ARG A 279 -9.12 11.95 2.22
C ARG A 279 -7.81 12.24 1.50
N ASN A 280 -6.77 11.43 1.72
CA ASN A 280 -5.52 11.55 0.99
C ASN A 280 -5.67 11.16 -0.47
N PHE A 281 -4.80 11.71 -1.32
CA PHE A 281 -4.69 11.33 -2.72
C PHE A 281 -3.22 11.05 -3.06
N GLY A 282 -2.87 9.78 -3.17
CA GLY A 282 -1.49 9.31 -3.23
C GLY A 282 -0.89 9.06 -1.84
N LYS A 283 0.43 9.06 -1.77
CA LYS A 283 1.19 8.88 -0.52
C LYS A 283 1.14 10.16 0.31
N MET A 284 0.59 10.07 1.53
CA MET A 284 0.65 11.17 2.47
C MET A 284 2.09 11.38 2.97
N VAL A 285 2.60 12.59 2.82
CA VAL A 285 3.92 13.03 3.29
C VAL A 285 3.76 14.33 4.08
N VAL A 286 4.37 14.42 5.25
CA VAL A 286 4.42 15.64 6.05
C VAL A 286 5.81 16.24 5.93
N ASN A 287 5.90 17.44 5.35
CA ASN A 287 7.15 18.19 5.25
C ASN A 287 7.42 18.91 6.58
N ILE A 288 8.58 18.65 7.17
CA ILE A 288 9.05 19.30 8.39
C ILE A 288 10.09 20.34 7.97
N LYS A 289 9.84 21.59 8.34
CA LYS A 289 10.78 22.71 8.10
C LYS A 289 11.71 22.90 9.28
#